data_bf60faeb40a2a2847d0b84c10d1d3d46
#
_entry.id   bf60faeb40a2a2847d0b84c10d1d3d46
#
_cell.length_a   1.000
_cell.length_b   1.000
_cell.length_c   1.000
_cell.angle_alpha   90.00
_cell.angle_beta   90.00
_cell.angle_gamma   90.00
#
_symmetry.space_group_name_H-M   'P 1'
#
loop_
_entity.id
_entity.type
_entity.pdbx_description
1 polymer ?
#
loop_
_entity_poly.entity_id
_entity_poly.type
_entity_poly.pdbx_seq_one_letter_code
_entity_poly.pdbx_strand_id
1 'polypeptide(L)'
;NQFLYNNIVSYWCGVSSGTIATSVGANCTWTLPTSLIDKVNTGGTSCTITVTTYYYGSSKGSSTVRLTVYPPDGAAPTVASGWASVSRDNSLIPDVGAWVKGYSKAKITFDSSKVTGNYNATISKFSILYDGERTDAVNGVATTKVLTDVSATVFCTVTDSRGNSTTEAVVVPVLDYAPPTITNTTVYRCDDALLAADDGVHIAAKATAGCTSLGGANSVTLKAAYKAADAASYGTEVTLQSGVAGMVTGSADISTMQSYMVRLTATDKLGNSTVYEKAVPTKSVTFHLKNGGKGAAFGKYAENDDYLDCQWKAKFAQSVEIAEGLTVGGQALADIIKAVVTPLLPTVLDIDAIYPVGSVYITVSDEEPETLFPG
;
A
#
# COMPACT_ATOMS: atom_id res chain seq x y z
N ASN A 1 10.01 -29.75 -82.51
CA ASN A 1 11.03 -28.81 -82.03
C ASN A 1 10.77 -28.26 -80.65
N GLN A 2 10.07 -29.02 -79.83
CA GLN A 2 9.55 -28.50 -78.50
C GLN A 2 10.48 -28.84 -77.31
N PHE A 3 11.63 -29.52 -77.52
CA PHE A 3 12.44 -30.10 -76.49
C PHE A 3 13.87 -29.57 -76.38
N LEU A 4 14.16 -28.44 -77.00
CA LEU A 4 15.53 -27.90 -76.96
C LEU A 4 15.80 -27.08 -75.63
N TYR A 5 14.81 -26.54 -75.02
CA TYR A 5 14.90 -25.82 -73.73
C TYR A 5 14.20 -26.58 -72.61
N ASN A 6 14.88 -26.71 -71.51
CA ASN A 6 14.39 -27.35 -70.32
C ASN A 6 14.63 -26.43 -69.12
N ASN A 7 13.60 -26.11 -68.34
CA ASN A 7 13.72 -25.35 -67.11
C ASN A 7 13.65 -26.29 -65.90
N ILE A 8 14.60 -26.16 -65.01
CA ILE A 8 14.56 -26.78 -63.69
C ILE A 8 14.27 -25.69 -62.67
N VAL A 9 13.25 -25.92 -61.87
CA VAL A 9 12.90 -25.04 -60.74
C VAL A 9 13.30 -25.72 -59.46
N SER A 10 14.09 -25.03 -58.66
CA SER A 10 14.54 -25.49 -57.36
C SER A 10 14.25 -24.48 -56.26
N TYR A 11 14.27 -24.93 -55.02
CA TYR A 11 14.14 -24.06 -53.86
C TYR A 11 15.28 -24.27 -52.88
N TRP A 12 15.52 -23.22 -52.12
CA TRP A 12 16.34 -23.23 -50.92
C TRP A 12 15.63 -22.41 -49.82
N CYS A 13 15.25 -23.08 -48.73
CA CYS A 13 14.59 -22.47 -47.58
C CYS A 13 15.40 -22.75 -46.31
N GLY A 14 16.17 -21.78 -45.86
CA GLY A 14 17.04 -21.93 -44.69
C GLY A 14 18.05 -23.10 -44.90
N VAL A 15 17.83 -24.20 -44.20
CA VAL A 15 18.69 -25.43 -44.30
C VAL A 15 18.11 -26.52 -45.20
N SER A 16 16.97 -26.27 -45.86
CA SER A 16 16.30 -27.26 -46.73
C SER A 16 16.31 -26.76 -48.15
N SER A 17 16.64 -27.70 -49.10
CA SER A 17 16.62 -27.42 -50.51
C SER A 17 16.10 -28.63 -51.29
N GLY A 18 15.62 -28.39 -52.50
CA GLY A 18 15.11 -29.46 -53.35
C GLY A 18 14.69 -28.96 -54.72
N THR A 19 14.38 -29.90 -55.60
CA THR A 19 13.82 -29.61 -56.91
C THR A 19 12.30 -29.54 -56.84
N ILE A 20 11.73 -28.43 -57.30
CA ILE A 20 10.27 -28.23 -57.40
C ILE A 20 9.73 -28.97 -58.62
N ALA A 21 10.36 -28.73 -59.74
CA ALA A 21 9.95 -29.33 -60.99
C ALA A 21 11.10 -29.37 -62.03
N THR A 22 11.04 -30.29 -62.94
CA THR A 22 11.91 -30.42 -64.10
C THR A 22 11.08 -30.30 -65.37
N SER A 23 11.72 -29.90 -66.49
CA SER A 23 11.03 -29.77 -67.78
C SER A 23 9.84 -28.82 -67.79
N VAL A 24 9.96 -27.68 -67.09
CA VAL A 24 8.89 -26.71 -66.90
C VAL A 24 8.88 -25.74 -68.11
N GLY A 25 7.67 -25.43 -68.59
CA GLY A 25 7.43 -24.39 -69.59
C GLY A 25 7.36 -22.98 -68.98
N ALA A 26 6.37 -22.21 -69.43
CA ALA A 26 6.19 -20.82 -68.99
C ALA A 26 5.68 -20.67 -67.56
N ASN A 27 5.00 -21.69 -67.02
CA ASN A 27 4.38 -21.66 -65.71
C ASN A 27 4.75 -22.88 -64.88
N CYS A 28 4.94 -22.66 -63.56
CA CYS A 28 5.15 -23.70 -62.58
C CYS A 28 4.33 -23.34 -61.30
N THR A 29 3.53 -24.30 -60.87
CA THR A 29 2.80 -24.19 -59.61
C THR A 29 3.49 -25.09 -58.59
N TRP A 30 3.80 -24.55 -57.42
CA TRP A 30 4.41 -25.28 -56.32
C TRP A 30 3.59 -25.12 -55.05
N THR A 31 3.17 -26.23 -54.46
CA THR A 31 2.63 -26.25 -53.11
C THR A 31 3.74 -26.53 -52.14
N LEU A 32 3.95 -25.68 -51.15
CA LEU A 32 4.98 -25.89 -50.14
C LEU A 32 4.73 -27.23 -49.44
N PRO A 33 5.72 -28.12 -49.42
CA PRO A 33 5.55 -29.39 -48.72
C PRO A 33 5.52 -29.19 -47.21
N THR A 34 4.66 -29.96 -46.54
CA THR A 34 4.50 -29.92 -45.07
C THR A 34 5.81 -30.20 -44.34
N SER A 35 6.77 -30.93 -44.97
CA SER A 35 8.12 -31.16 -44.42
C SER A 35 8.97 -29.88 -44.27
N LEU A 36 8.56 -28.76 -44.87
CA LEU A 36 9.24 -27.48 -44.67
C LEU A 36 8.72 -26.73 -43.43
N ILE A 37 7.57 -27.10 -42.90
CA ILE A 37 6.96 -26.39 -41.76
C ILE A 37 7.87 -26.42 -40.52
N ASP A 38 8.60 -27.54 -40.34
CA ASP A 38 9.56 -27.71 -39.24
C ASP A 38 10.81 -26.82 -39.38
N LYS A 39 11.01 -26.17 -40.51
CA LYS A 39 12.13 -25.25 -40.80
C LYS A 39 11.70 -23.77 -40.81
N VAL A 40 10.41 -23.49 -40.65
CA VAL A 40 9.87 -22.13 -40.69
C VAL A 40 9.71 -21.56 -39.30
N ASN A 41 10.38 -20.44 -39.04
CA ASN A 41 10.32 -19.72 -37.76
C ASN A 41 9.10 -18.80 -37.68
N THR A 42 8.68 -18.45 -36.47
CA THR A 42 7.59 -17.47 -36.21
C THR A 42 7.80 -16.14 -36.94
N GLY A 43 9.04 -15.65 -37.05
CA GLY A 43 9.38 -14.43 -37.77
C GLY A 43 9.40 -14.58 -39.30
N GLY A 44 9.08 -15.74 -39.80
CA GLY A 44 9.22 -16.10 -41.22
C GLY A 44 10.63 -16.59 -41.59
N THR A 45 10.69 -17.41 -42.60
CA THR A 45 11.93 -17.94 -43.16
C THR A 45 12.07 -17.51 -44.61
N SER A 46 13.22 -16.95 -44.98
CA SER A 46 13.50 -16.55 -46.34
C SER A 46 13.75 -17.78 -47.20
N CYS A 47 12.97 -17.91 -48.26
CA CYS A 47 13.14 -18.93 -49.27
C CYS A 47 13.53 -18.29 -50.60
N THR A 48 14.42 -18.96 -51.35
CA THR A 48 14.81 -18.55 -52.68
C THR A 48 14.35 -19.64 -53.69
N ILE A 49 13.59 -19.24 -54.67
CA ILE A 49 13.21 -20.06 -55.82
C ILE A 49 14.16 -19.73 -56.94
N THR A 50 14.78 -20.73 -57.52
CA THR A 50 15.72 -20.59 -58.65
C THR A 50 15.17 -21.31 -59.84
N VAL A 51 15.05 -20.63 -60.96
CA VAL A 51 14.74 -21.20 -62.27
C VAL A 51 16.00 -21.21 -63.08
N THR A 52 16.47 -22.40 -63.48
CA THR A 52 17.64 -22.57 -64.31
C THR A 52 17.23 -23.12 -65.68
N THR A 53 17.57 -22.42 -66.73
CA THR A 53 17.24 -22.79 -68.12
C THR A 53 18.41 -23.56 -68.70
N TYR A 54 18.11 -24.68 -69.32
CA TYR A 54 19.07 -25.53 -70.05
C TYR A 54 18.74 -25.63 -71.54
N TYR A 55 19.73 -25.67 -72.34
CA TYR A 55 19.65 -25.94 -73.78
C TYR A 55 20.66 -27.09 -74.16
N TYR A 56 20.15 -28.19 -74.67
CA TYR A 56 20.93 -29.38 -74.88
C TYR A 56 21.77 -29.81 -73.66
N GLY A 57 21.18 -29.75 -72.45
CA GLY A 57 21.87 -30.17 -71.25
C GLY A 57 22.87 -29.15 -70.66
N SER A 58 23.12 -28.04 -71.38
CA SER A 58 24.00 -26.95 -70.86
C SER A 58 23.20 -25.86 -70.26
N SER A 59 23.53 -25.39 -69.04
CA SER A 59 22.88 -24.23 -68.39
C SER A 59 23.09 -22.96 -69.21
N LYS A 60 22.04 -22.19 -69.41
CA LYS A 60 22.03 -20.90 -70.14
C LYS A 60 21.83 -19.72 -69.23
N GLY A 61 21.59 -19.95 -67.97
CA GLY A 61 21.39 -18.93 -66.97
C GLY A 61 20.34 -19.32 -65.92
N SER A 62 20.35 -18.57 -64.85
CA SER A 62 19.40 -18.72 -63.75
C SER A 62 18.78 -17.38 -63.37
N SER A 63 17.52 -17.42 -62.95
CA SER A 63 16.83 -16.32 -62.34
C SER A 63 16.29 -16.74 -60.96
N THR A 64 16.30 -15.83 -60.02
CA THR A 64 15.88 -16.15 -58.66
C THR A 64 14.77 -15.18 -58.17
N VAL A 65 13.85 -15.74 -57.38
CA VAL A 65 12.82 -15.00 -56.65
C VAL A 65 12.95 -15.33 -55.17
N ARG A 66 12.94 -14.32 -54.33
CA ARG A 66 12.90 -14.47 -52.87
C ARG A 66 11.47 -14.33 -52.37
N LEU A 67 11.08 -15.15 -51.42
CA LEU A 67 9.81 -15.10 -50.72
C LEU A 67 10.06 -15.36 -49.21
N THR A 68 9.20 -14.81 -48.36
CA THR A 68 9.21 -15.15 -46.94
C THR A 68 8.05 -16.09 -46.66
N VAL A 69 8.34 -17.23 -46.07
CA VAL A 69 7.36 -18.24 -45.67
C VAL A 69 7.15 -18.10 -44.19
N TYR A 70 5.88 -18.00 -43.78
CA TYR A 70 5.48 -17.96 -42.39
C TYR A 70 4.88 -19.31 -41.96
N PRO A 71 4.90 -19.61 -40.62
CA PRO A 71 4.21 -20.79 -40.11
C PRO A 71 2.72 -20.76 -40.48
N PRO A 72 2.11 -21.90 -40.77
CA PRO A 72 0.67 -21.98 -41.03
C PRO A 72 -0.13 -21.75 -39.76
N ASP A 73 -1.42 -21.46 -39.92
CA ASP A 73 -2.36 -21.48 -38.82
C ASP A 73 -2.32 -22.82 -38.08
N GLY A 74 -2.38 -22.78 -36.73
CA GLY A 74 -2.25 -23.98 -35.90
C GLY A 74 -0.83 -24.48 -35.69
N ALA A 75 0.21 -23.74 -36.12
CA ALA A 75 1.62 -24.14 -35.86
C ALA A 75 2.00 -23.95 -34.35
N ALA A 76 1.32 -23.10 -33.61
CA ALA A 76 1.54 -22.92 -32.19
C ALA A 76 1.25 -24.19 -31.36
N PRO A 77 1.96 -24.43 -30.25
CA PRO A 77 1.71 -25.59 -29.41
C PRO A 77 0.24 -25.64 -28.95
N THR A 78 -0.31 -26.84 -28.85
CA THR A 78 -1.64 -27.06 -28.25
C THR A 78 -1.52 -27.45 -26.78
N VAL A 79 -2.42 -26.97 -25.95
CA VAL A 79 -2.45 -27.25 -24.51
C VAL A 79 -3.76 -27.89 -24.12
N ALA A 80 -3.71 -28.87 -23.22
CA ALA A 80 -4.90 -29.51 -22.66
C ALA A 80 -5.21 -28.88 -21.28
N SER A 81 -6.45 -29.00 -20.82
CA SER A 81 -6.87 -28.48 -19.52
C SER A 81 -5.95 -28.90 -18.38
N GLY A 82 -5.57 -27.96 -17.54
CA GLY A 82 -4.67 -28.18 -16.39
C GLY A 82 -3.20 -28.35 -16.76
N TRP A 83 -2.77 -27.90 -17.93
CA TRP A 83 -1.34 -27.86 -18.32
C TRP A 83 -0.53 -26.87 -17.46
N ALA A 84 -1.19 -25.87 -16.89
CA ALA A 84 -0.62 -24.93 -15.93
C ALA A 84 -1.51 -24.93 -14.69
N SER A 85 -0.95 -25.22 -13.54
CA SER A 85 -1.61 -25.21 -12.25
C SER A 85 -0.99 -24.14 -11.35
N VAL A 86 -1.83 -23.48 -10.51
CA VAL A 86 -1.39 -22.45 -9.60
C VAL A 86 -1.48 -22.93 -8.16
N SER A 87 -0.45 -22.64 -7.38
CA SER A 87 -0.42 -22.82 -5.92
C SER A 87 0.11 -21.55 -5.25
N ARG A 88 -0.24 -21.39 -3.97
CA ARG A 88 0.25 -20.25 -3.19
C ARG A 88 1.71 -20.44 -2.82
N ASP A 89 2.45 -19.33 -2.85
CA ASP A 89 3.71 -19.17 -2.16
C ASP A 89 3.55 -17.99 -1.18
N ASN A 90 3.36 -18.32 0.09
CA ASN A 90 3.23 -17.40 1.22
C ASN A 90 4.50 -17.41 2.08
N SER A 91 5.68 -17.52 1.46
CA SER A 91 6.96 -17.56 2.17
C SER A 91 7.26 -16.31 3.01
N LEU A 92 6.57 -15.19 2.76
CA LEU A 92 6.73 -13.93 3.48
C LEU A 92 5.83 -13.80 4.74
N ILE A 93 4.82 -14.65 4.88
CA ILE A 93 3.85 -14.65 5.97
C ILE A 93 3.47 -16.09 6.33
N PRO A 94 2.92 -16.35 7.52
CA PRO A 94 2.27 -17.62 7.82
C PRO A 94 1.17 -17.94 6.79
N ASP A 95 1.07 -19.17 6.34
CA ASP A 95 0.03 -19.56 5.37
C ASP A 95 -1.36 -19.51 6.03
N VAL A 96 -2.14 -18.53 5.64
CA VAL A 96 -3.52 -18.33 6.10
C VAL A 96 -4.56 -18.94 5.15
N GLY A 97 -4.14 -19.76 4.18
CA GLY A 97 -5.05 -20.40 3.24
C GLY A 97 -5.57 -19.48 2.13
N ALA A 98 -5.10 -18.24 2.03
CA ALA A 98 -5.52 -17.26 1.04
C ALA A 98 -4.31 -16.58 0.35
N TRP A 99 -4.48 -16.10 -0.88
CA TRP A 99 -3.54 -15.16 -1.47
C TRP A 99 -3.77 -13.77 -0.90
N VAL A 100 -2.71 -13.15 -0.38
CA VAL A 100 -2.75 -11.85 0.30
C VAL A 100 -1.94 -10.84 -0.52
N LYS A 101 -2.59 -9.75 -0.90
CA LYS A 101 -1.98 -8.64 -1.63
C LYS A 101 -0.78 -8.08 -0.86
N GLY A 102 0.33 -7.88 -1.57
CA GLY A 102 1.58 -7.39 -0.99
C GLY A 102 2.43 -8.45 -0.26
N TYR A 103 1.96 -9.70 -0.15
CA TYR A 103 2.66 -10.76 0.59
C TYR A 103 2.77 -12.08 -0.18
N SER A 104 1.72 -12.46 -0.91
CA SER A 104 1.71 -13.75 -1.62
C SER A 104 2.31 -13.65 -3.01
N LYS A 105 2.87 -14.78 -3.47
CA LYS A 105 3.29 -14.99 -4.85
C LYS A 105 2.51 -16.16 -5.44
N ALA A 106 2.30 -16.17 -6.75
CA ALA A 106 1.73 -17.32 -7.45
C ALA A 106 2.87 -18.21 -7.98
N LYS A 107 2.88 -19.45 -7.52
CA LYS A 107 3.76 -20.50 -8.02
C LYS A 107 3.00 -21.30 -9.07
N ILE A 108 3.45 -21.21 -10.33
CA ILE A 108 2.87 -21.95 -11.46
C ILE A 108 3.69 -23.19 -11.73
N THR A 109 3.02 -24.32 -11.80
CA THR A 109 3.62 -25.61 -12.20
C THR A 109 3.05 -26.02 -13.55
N PHE A 110 3.93 -26.27 -14.50
CA PHE A 110 3.59 -26.70 -15.86
C PHE A 110 3.69 -28.21 -15.99
N ASP A 111 2.64 -28.81 -16.53
CA ASP A 111 2.59 -30.23 -16.87
C ASP A 111 2.89 -30.41 -18.36
N SER A 112 4.13 -30.75 -18.68
CA SER A 112 4.58 -30.95 -20.06
C SER A 112 3.88 -32.11 -20.78
N SER A 113 3.30 -33.07 -20.05
CA SER A 113 2.54 -34.19 -20.66
C SER A 113 1.22 -33.73 -21.28
N LYS A 114 0.74 -32.56 -20.91
CA LYS A 114 -0.50 -31.90 -21.40
C LYS A 114 -0.23 -30.89 -22.53
N VAL A 115 0.97 -30.84 -23.04
CA VAL A 115 1.37 -29.91 -24.09
C VAL A 115 1.93 -30.66 -25.28
N THR A 116 1.43 -30.34 -26.47
CA THR A 116 1.85 -30.95 -27.72
C THR A 116 2.38 -29.90 -28.67
N GLY A 117 3.59 -30.11 -29.17
CA GLY A 117 4.15 -29.32 -30.25
C GLY A 117 3.52 -29.77 -31.57
N ASN A 118 3.04 -28.84 -32.36
CA ASN A 118 2.45 -29.14 -33.66
C ASN A 118 3.50 -29.24 -34.77
N TYR A 119 3.25 -29.98 -35.86
CA TYR A 119 4.13 -30.17 -37.01
C TYR A 119 5.55 -30.54 -36.60
N ASN A 120 5.71 -31.53 -35.71
CA ASN A 120 6.97 -32.04 -35.20
C ASN A 120 7.85 -31.04 -34.43
N ALA A 121 7.29 -29.92 -33.98
CA ALA A 121 8.00 -29.04 -33.07
C ALA A 121 8.14 -29.67 -31.68
N THR A 122 9.27 -29.46 -31.06
CA THR A 122 9.46 -29.79 -29.63
C THR A 122 9.14 -28.59 -28.76
N ILE A 123 8.76 -28.81 -27.50
CA ILE A 123 8.56 -27.73 -26.56
C ILE A 123 9.92 -27.20 -26.11
N SER A 124 10.12 -25.91 -26.24
CA SER A 124 11.37 -25.23 -25.92
C SER A 124 11.35 -24.71 -24.47
N LYS A 125 10.29 -24.01 -24.08
CA LYS A 125 10.21 -23.43 -22.74
C LYS A 125 8.79 -23.11 -22.32
N PHE A 126 8.63 -22.96 -21.01
CA PHE A 126 7.48 -22.37 -20.36
C PHE A 126 7.87 -21.05 -19.70
N SER A 127 6.97 -20.11 -19.67
CA SER A 127 7.16 -18.84 -18.97
C SER A 127 5.85 -18.28 -18.44
N ILE A 128 5.94 -17.38 -17.49
CA ILE A 128 4.82 -16.59 -17.01
C ILE A 128 5.08 -15.11 -17.26
N LEU A 129 4.00 -14.35 -17.37
CA LEU A 129 4.04 -12.87 -17.39
C LEU A 129 3.02 -12.37 -16.35
N TYR A 130 3.50 -11.58 -15.41
CA TYR A 130 2.67 -10.89 -14.42
C TYR A 130 3.16 -9.46 -14.26
N ASP A 131 2.26 -8.50 -14.39
CA ASP A 131 2.53 -7.06 -14.19
C ASP A 131 3.84 -6.61 -14.88
N GLY A 132 3.94 -6.90 -16.19
CA GLY A 132 5.05 -6.54 -17.06
C GLY A 132 6.34 -7.35 -16.88
N GLU A 133 6.44 -8.19 -15.86
CA GLU A 133 7.61 -9.03 -15.61
C GLU A 133 7.40 -10.45 -16.16
N ARG A 134 8.36 -10.88 -16.99
CA ARG A 134 8.41 -12.26 -17.53
C ARG A 134 9.38 -13.10 -16.71
N THR A 135 8.92 -14.28 -16.30
CA THR A 135 9.75 -15.28 -15.61
C THR A 135 9.72 -16.59 -16.38
N ASP A 136 10.87 -17.08 -16.82
CA ASP A 136 10.99 -18.40 -17.45
C ASP A 136 10.95 -19.50 -16.38
N ALA A 137 10.28 -20.61 -16.69
CA ALA A 137 10.18 -21.74 -15.77
C ALA A 137 11.47 -22.52 -15.69
N VAL A 138 11.86 -22.90 -14.49
CA VAL A 138 12.97 -23.81 -14.21
C VAL A 138 12.38 -25.13 -13.71
N ASN A 139 12.75 -26.24 -14.37
CA ASN A 139 12.19 -27.57 -14.05
C ASN A 139 10.65 -27.60 -14.04
N GLY A 140 10.02 -26.86 -14.98
CA GLY A 140 8.57 -26.80 -15.09
C GLY A 140 7.88 -25.92 -14.06
N VAL A 141 8.60 -25.10 -13.29
CA VAL A 141 8.03 -24.22 -12.27
C VAL A 141 8.48 -22.78 -12.47
N ALA A 142 7.54 -21.85 -12.39
CA ALA A 142 7.80 -20.41 -12.34
C ALA A 142 7.01 -19.76 -11.20
N THR A 143 7.60 -18.77 -10.57
CA THR A 143 6.95 -18.03 -9.47
C THR A 143 6.92 -16.55 -9.82
N THR A 144 5.77 -15.89 -9.60
CA THR A 144 5.62 -14.43 -9.82
C THR A 144 6.42 -13.65 -8.80
N LYS A 145 6.65 -12.37 -9.07
CA LYS A 145 6.89 -11.40 -7.99
C LYS A 145 5.68 -11.37 -7.04
N VAL A 146 5.80 -10.61 -5.96
CA VAL A 146 4.69 -10.39 -5.01
C VAL A 146 3.47 -9.83 -5.75
N LEU A 147 2.30 -10.40 -5.50
CA LEU A 147 1.04 -9.99 -6.12
C LEU A 147 0.56 -8.67 -5.52
N THR A 148 0.37 -7.69 -6.39
CA THR A 148 -0.01 -6.31 -6.02
C THR A 148 -1.47 -5.98 -6.37
N ASP A 149 -2.11 -6.82 -7.17
CA ASP A 149 -3.48 -6.62 -7.64
C ASP A 149 -4.45 -7.58 -6.96
N VAL A 150 -5.64 -7.09 -6.65
CA VAL A 150 -6.77 -7.94 -6.27
C VAL A 150 -7.25 -8.68 -7.51
N SER A 151 -7.43 -10.00 -7.44
CA SER A 151 -7.73 -10.85 -8.59
C SER A 151 -6.66 -10.76 -9.69
N ALA A 152 -5.42 -11.04 -9.35
CA ALA A 152 -4.28 -10.97 -10.25
C ALA A 152 -4.40 -11.94 -11.43
N THR A 153 -4.08 -11.47 -12.62
CA THR A 153 -4.04 -12.31 -13.83
C THR A 153 -2.60 -12.64 -14.20
N VAL A 154 -2.27 -13.92 -14.25
CA VAL A 154 -0.97 -14.44 -14.66
C VAL A 154 -1.13 -15.07 -16.04
N PHE A 155 -0.37 -14.59 -17.02
CA PHE A 155 -0.34 -15.17 -18.36
C PHE A 155 0.70 -16.28 -18.42
N CYS A 156 0.26 -17.50 -18.67
CA CYS A 156 1.09 -18.69 -18.81
C CYS A 156 1.36 -18.94 -20.30
N THR A 157 2.61 -19.02 -20.69
CA THR A 157 3.01 -19.17 -22.10
C THR A 157 3.89 -20.41 -22.26
N VAL A 158 3.57 -21.22 -23.26
CA VAL A 158 4.45 -22.27 -23.77
C VAL A 158 4.99 -21.86 -25.14
N THR A 159 6.27 -22.11 -25.39
CA THR A 159 6.95 -21.79 -26.65
C THR A 159 7.58 -23.05 -27.22
N ASP A 160 7.42 -23.25 -28.51
CA ASP A 160 8.04 -24.37 -29.24
C ASP A 160 9.48 -24.06 -29.72
N SER A 161 10.13 -25.04 -30.31
CA SER A 161 11.50 -24.93 -30.84
C SER A 161 11.64 -23.94 -32.01
N ARG A 162 10.55 -23.50 -32.62
CA ARG A 162 10.49 -22.53 -33.72
C ARG A 162 10.07 -21.15 -33.31
N GLY A 163 9.72 -20.95 -32.00
CA GLY A 163 9.31 -19.68 -31.42
C GLY A 163 7.82 -19.45 -31.48
N ASN A 164 6.98 -20.38 -31.98
CA ASN A 164 5.54 -20.25 -31.88
C ASN A 164 5.11 -20.45 -30.43
N SER A 165 4.10 -19.73 -29.99
CA SER A 165 3.69 -19.80 -28.61
C SER A 165 2.16 -19.79 -28.44
N THR A 166 1.72 -20.45 -27.37
CA THR A 166 0.34 -20.41 -26.88
C THR A 166 0.34 -19.84 -25.49
N THR A 167 -0.59 -18.91 -25.22
CA THR A 167 -0.73 -18.23 -23.94
C THR A 167 -2.14 -18.37 -23.43
N GLU A 168 -2.27 -18.74 -22.15
CA GLU A 168 -3.53 -18.76 -21.41
C GLU A 168 -3.42 -17.93 -20.13
N ALA A 169 -4.53 -17.35 -19.70
CA ALA A 169 -4.60 -16.57 -18.48
C ALA A 169 -5.07 -17.43 -17.30
N VAL A 170 -4.36 -17.34 -16.19
CA VAL A 170 -4.77 -17.90 -14.90
C VAL A 170 -5.10 -16.75 -13.95
N VAL A 171 -6.35 -16.72 -13.47
CA VAL A 171 -6.80 -15.70 -12.50
C VAL A 171 -6.54 -16.23 -11.10
N VAL A 172 -5.82 -15.44 -10.30
CA VAL A 172 -5.48 -15.73 -8.91
C VAL A 172 -6.37 -14.85 -8.01
N PRO A 173 -7.20 -15.42 -7.13
CA PRO A 173 -8.12 -14.65 -6.28
C PRO A 173 -7.37 -14.02 -5.09
N VAL A 174 -6.62 -12.97 -5.34
CA VAL A 174 -5.86 -12.23 -4.33
C VAL A 174 -6.79 -11.35 -3.52
N LEU A 175 -6.73 -11.44 -2.21
CA LEU A 175 -7.51 -10.63 -1.28
C LEU A 175 -6.75 -9.38 -0.87
N ASP A 176 -7.47 -8.26 -0.77
CA ASP A 176 -6.91 -7.02 -0.24
C ASP A 176 -6.57 -7.16 1.24
N TYR A 177 -5.57 -6.41 1.70
CA TYR A 177 -5.09 -6.49 3.07
C TYR A 177 -4.68 -5.11 3.59
N ALA A 178 -5.05 -4.85 4.84
CA ALA A 178 -4.56 -3.73 5.63
C ALA A 178 -4.10 -4.23 7.00
N PRO A 179 -3.06 -3.62 7.60
CA PRO A 179 -2.60 -3.95 8.95
C PRO A 179 -3.71 -3.85 9.98
N PRO A 180 -3.58 -4.53 11.13
CA PRO A 180 -4.57 -4.44 12.20
C PRO A 180 -4.70 -3.02 12.72
N THR A 181 -5.86 -2.70 13.27
CA THR A 181 -6.19 -1.37 13.81
C THR A 181 -6.54 -1.44 15.28
N ILE A 182 -6.27 -0.35 16.00
CA ILE A 182 -6.69 -0.14 17.39
C ILE A 182 -7.53 1.14 17.42
N THR A 183 -8.76 1.05 17.89
CA THR A 183 -9.71 2.17 17.98
C THR A 183 -10.42 2.18 19.33
N ASN A 184 -11.15 3.25 19.63
CA ASN A 184 -11.95 3.41 20.86
C ASN A 184 -11.15 3.08 22.12
N THR A 185 -9.95 3.64 22.21
CA THR A 185 -9.01 3.35 23.30
C THR A 185 -9.32 4.19 24.53
N THR A 186 -9.40 3.53 25.69
CA THR A 186 -9.38 4.17 27.01
C THR A 186 -8.40 3.44 27.90
N VAL A 187 -7.60 4.17 28.67
CA VAL A 187 -6.66 3.65 29.66
C VAL A 187 -6.77 4.52 30.88
N TYR A 188 -6.97 3.92 32.05
CA TYR A 188 -7.22 4.64 33.29
C TYR A 188 -6.82 3.82 34.51
N ARG A 189 -6.64 4.52 35.66
CA ARG A 189 -6.52 3.87 36.96
C ARG A 189 -7.88 3.34 37.40
N CYS A 190 -7.89 2.22 38.08
CA CYS A 190 -9.12 1.58 38.55
C CYS A 190 -8.90 0.86 39.89
N ASP A 191 -10.02 0.52 40.51
CA ASP A 191 -10.09 -0.46 41.60
C ASP A 191 -10.13 -1.91 41.06
N ASP A 192 -10.31 -2.88 41.97
CA ASP A 192 -10.42 -4.31 41.65
C ASP A 192 -11.64 -4.63 40.76
N ALA A 193 -12.66 -3.80 40.78
CA ALA A 193 -13.89 -3.98 40.01
C ALA A 193 -13.85 -3.31 38.63
N LEU A 194 -12.67 -2.82 38.18
CA LEU A 194 -12.47 -2.04 36.94
C LEU A 194 -13.22 -0.70 36.92
N LEU A 195 -13.64 -0.19 38.07
CA LEU A 195 -14.23 1.14 38.16
C LEU A 195 -13.13 2.19 38.19
N ALA A 196 -13.30 3.26 37.39
CA ALA A 196 -12.32 4.34 37.34
C ALA A 196 -12.16 5.01 38.71
N ALA A 197 -10.93 5.06 39.19
CA ALA A 197 -10.59 5.68 40.47
C ALA A 197 -9.20 6.34 40.36
N ASP A 198 -9.09 7.63 40.66
CA ASP A 198 -7.82 8.36 40.59
C ASP A 198 -6.75 7.79 41.53
N ASP A 199 -7.19 7.22 42.67
CA ASP A 199 -6.35 6.54 43.65
C ASP A 199 -6.34 5.01 43.47
N GLY A 200 -6.84 4.50 42.34
CA GLY A 200 -6.82 3.10 42.02
C GLY A 200 -5.43 2.53 41.94
N VAL A 201 -5.25 1.35 42.52
CA VAL A 201 -3.98 0.62 42.55
C VAL A 201 -3.81 -0.33 41.35
N HIS A 202 -4.76 -0.32 40.41
CA HIS A 202 -4.71 -1.07 39.18
C HIS A 202 -4.81 -0.17 37.94
N ILE A 203 -4.50 -0.72 36.78
CA ILE A 203 -4.71 -0.09 35.48
C ILE A 203 -5.66 -0.95 34.66
N ALA A 204 -6.70 -0.35 34.14
CA ALA A 204 -7.59 -0.93 33.14
C ALA A 204 -7.36 -0.31 31.77
N ALA A 205 -7.56 -1.12 30.74
CA ALA A 205 -7.61 -0.65 29.37
C ALA A 205 -8.80 -1.26 28.63
N LYS A 206 -9.36 -0.47 27.72
CA LYS A 206 -10.37 -0.90 26.76
C LYS A 206 -9.96 -0.40 25.39
N ALA A 207 -10.01 -1.27 24.39
CA ALA A 207 -9.77 -0.89 23.01
C ALA A 207 -10.51 -1.85 22.07
N THR A 208 -10.85 -1.38 20.88
CA THR A 208 -11.39 -2.22 19.81
C THR A 208 -10.26 -2.53 18.84
N ALA A 209 -9.88 -3.81 18.73
CA ALA A 209 -8.93 -4.27 17.73
C ALA A 209 -9.69 -4.81 16.51
N GLY A 210 -9.24 -4.45 15.32
CA GLY A 210 -9.77 -4.92 14.06
C GLY A 210 -8.67 -5.40 13.13
N CYS A 211 -8.99 -6.30 12.19
CA CYS A 211 -8.10 -6.72 11.11
C CYS A 211 -8.89 -7.01 9.84
N THR A 212 -8.20 -7.03 8.70
CA THR A 212 -8.77 -7.51 7.44
C THR A 212 -9.06 -9.00 7.54
N SER A 213 -10.31 -9.40 7.34
CA SER A 213 -10.79 -10.77 7.57
C SER A 213 -10.17 -11.83 6.67
N LEU A 214 -9.75 -11.48 5.44
CA LEU A 214 -9.24 -12.42 4.43
C LEU A 214 -10.15 -13.65 4.24
N GLY A 215 -11.46 -13.42 4.10
CA GLY A 215 -12.43 -14.50 3.97
C GLY A 215 -12.61 -15.34 5.23
N GLY A 216 -12.32 -14.81 6.43
CA GLY A 216 -12.36 -15.52 7.70
C GLY A 216 -11.05 -16.20 8.08
N ALA A 217 -10.02 -16.12 7.23
CA ALA A 217 -8.73 -16.76 7.49
C ALA A 217 -7.85 -15.98 8.48
N ASN A 218 -8.04 -14.66 8.61
CA ASN A 218 -7.30 -13.78 9.51
C ASN A 218 -8.12 -13.48 10.78
N SER A 219 -7.42 -13.26 11.87
CA SER A 219 -7.98 -12.79 13.14
C SER A 219 -6.95 -11.96 13.88
N VAL A 220 -7.41 -11.09 14.78
CA VAL A 220 -6.55 -10.21 15.57
C VAL A 220 -6.57 -10.62 17.04
N THR A 221 -5.41 -10.51 17.68
CA THR A 221 -5.26 -10.64 19.14
C THR A 221 -4.86 -9.27 19.69
N LEU A 222 -5.55 -8.81 20.73
CA LEU A 222 -5.24 -7.59 21.46
C LEU A 222 -4.51 -7.96 22.76
N LYS A 223 -3.32 -7.39 22.95
CA LYS A 223 -2.54 -7.51 24.17
C LYS A 223 -2.25 -6.16 24.78
N ALA A 224 -2.07 -6.15 26.09
CA ALA A 224 -1.66 -4.98 26.85
C ALA A 224 -0.45 -5.30 27.73
N ALA A 225 0.43 -4.35 27.88
CA ALA A 225 1.51 -4.38 28.86
C ALA A 225 1.70 -2.98 29.46
N TYR A 226 2.22 -2.91 30.67
CA TYR A 226 2.56 -1.65 31.31
C TYR A 226 3.98 -1.63 31.83
N LYS A 227 4.49 -0.45 32.05
CA LYS A 227 5.76 -0.19 32.73
C LYS A 227 5.65 1.07 33.57
N ALA A 228 6.49 1.21 34.59
CA ALA A 228 6.72 2.53 35.18
C ALA A 228 7.26 3.49 34.09
N ALA A 229 6.89 4.76 34.16
CA ALA A 229 7.23 5.73 33.09
C ALA A 229 8.75 5.86 32.87
N ASP A 230 9.55 5.69 33.93
CA ASP A 230 11.00 5.71 33.94
C ASP A 230 11.66 4.34 33.64
N ALA A 231 10.90 3.25 33.60
CA ALA A 231 11.44 1.93 33.28
C ALA A 231 11.79 1.78 31.80
N ALA A 232 12.88 1.08 31.51
CA ALA A 232 13.35 0.85 30.15
C ALA A 232 12.45 -0.11 29.34
N SER A 233 11.85 -1.11 29.99
CA SER A 233 11.09 -2.19 29.31
C SER A 233 9.69 -2.36 29.90
N TYR A 234 8.77 -2.82 29.03
CA TYR A 234 7.43 -3.24 29.44
C TYR A 234 7.47 -4.57 30.20
N GLY A 235 6.53 -4.74 31.11
CA GLY A 235 6.31 -6.00 31.83
C GLY A 235 5.63 -7.07 30.97
N THR A 236 5.11 -8.11 31.63
CA THR A 236 4.41 -9.22 30.99
C THR A 236 3.15 -8.72 30.27
N GLU A 237 2.94 -9.22 29.04
CA GLU A 237 1.73 -8.94 28.27
C GLU A 237 0.53 -9.74 28.79
N VAL A 238 -0.61 -9.09 28.90
CA VAL A 238 -1.92 -9.73 29.15
C VAL A 238 -2.78 -9.64 27.91
N THR A 239 -3.57 -10.68 27.63
CA THR A 239 -4.53 -10.66 26.53
C THR A 239 -5.82 -9.97 26.97
N LEU A 240 -6.29 -9.02 26.15
CA LEU A 240 -7.54 -8.31 26.35
C LEU A 240 -8.60 -8.78 25.35
N GLN A 241 -9.86 -8.79 25.79
CA GLN A 241 -10.97 -8.97 24.88
C GLN A 241 -11.26 -7.66 24.14
N SER A 242 -11.31 -7.70 22.81
CA SER A 242 -11.62 -6.53 21.99
C SER A 242 -12.97 -5.93 22.35
N GLY A 243 -13.02 -4.61 22.59
CA GLY A 243 -14.22 -3.87 22.96
C GLY A 243 -14.62 -3.95 24.43
N VAL A 244 -13.93 -4.72 25.25
CA VAL A 244 -14.21 -4.91 26.69
C VAL A 244 -13.06 -4.36 27.52
N ALA A 245 -13.38 -3.69 28.64
CA ALA A 245 -12.37 -3.26 29.61
C ALA A 245 -11.75 -4.47 30.30
N GLY A 246 -10.44 -4.46 30.46
CA GLY A 246 -9.70 -5.53 31.12
C GLY A 246 -8.56 -4.99 31.98
N MET A 247 -8.20 -5.74 33.00
CA MET A 247 -7.11 -5.42 33.92
C MET A 247 -5.76 -5.61 33.20
N VAL A 248 -4.96 -4.57 33.15
CA VAL A 248 -3.61 -4.61 32.54
C VAL A 248 -2.55 -5.03 33.56
N THR A 249 -2.73 -4.65 34.81
CA THR A 249 -1.83 -4.96 35.94
C THR A 249 -1.97 -6.38 36.45
N GLY A 250 -3.00 -7.12 36.03
CA GLY A 250 -3.36 -8.38 36.68
C GLY A 250 -3.73 -8.16 38.15
N SER A 251 -3.25 -9.02 39.03
CA SER A 251 -3.45 -8.90 40.49
C SER A 251 -2.38 -8.08 41.22
N ALA A 252 -1.48 -7.43 40.48
CA ALA A 252 -0.40 -6.64 41.09
C ALA A 252 -0.85 -5.20 41.36
N ASP A 253 -0.67 -4.76 42.60
CA ASP A 253 -0.90 -3.37 42.98
C ASP A 253 0.23 -2.46 42.44
N ILE A 254 -0.16 -1.30 41.94
CA ILE A 254 0.78 -0.28 41.47
C ILE A 254 0.77 0.94 42.38
N SER A 255 1.90 1.63 42.48
CA SER A 255 2.02 2.85 43.26
C SER A 255 1.12 3.97 42.69
N THR A 256 0.35 4.60 43.54
CA THR A 256 -0.44 5.78 43.16
C THR A 256 0.40 7.04 42.99
N MET A 257 1.64 7.02 43.47
CA MET A 257 2.60 8.13 43.39
C MET A 257 3.56 8.03 42.20
N GLN A 258 3.39 7.01 41.33
CA GLN A 258 4.19 6.79 40.15
C GLN A 258 3.31 6.81 38.91
N SER A 259 3.80 7.43 37.82
CA SER A 259 3.15 7.34 36.51
C SER A 259 3.59 6.10 35.75
N TYR A 260 2.72 5.64 34.88
CA TYR A 260 2.96 4.42 34.09
C TYR A 260 2.69 4.68 32.61
N MET A 261 3.35 3.90 31.76
CA MET A 261 3.02 3.81 30.33
C MET A 261 2.34 2.48 30.08
N VAL A 262 1.22 2.51 29.38
CA VAL A 262 0.50 1.33 28.91
C VAL A 262 0.65 1.25 27.42
N ARG A 263 1.03 0.07 26.94
CA ARG A 263 1.10 -0.26 25.51
C ARG A 263 0.04 -1.28 25.19
N LEU A 264 -0.79 -0.99 24.19
CA LEU A 264 -1.73 -1.90 23.58
C LEU A 264 -1.15 -2.33 22.23
N THR A 265 -1.15 -3.64 21.97
CA THR A 265 -0.64 -4.23 20.73
C THR A 265 -1.72 -5.11 20.12
N ALA A 266 -2.19 -4.76 18.94
CA ALA A 266 -3.05 -5.58 18.12
C ALA A 266 -2.20 -6.32 17.09
N THR A 267 -2.18 -7.65 17.14
CA THR A 267 -1.40 -8.49 16.23
C THR A 267 -2.34 -9.44 15.51
N ASP A 268 -2.23 -9.50 14.17
CA ASP A 268 -3.01 -10.42 13.37
C ASP A 268 -2.28 -11.75 13.12
N LYS A 269 -2.96 -12.70 12.47
CA LYS A 269 -2.37 -14.01 12.14
C LYS A 269 -1.23 -13.94 11.13
N LEU A 270 -1.13 -12.86 10.37
CA LEU A 270 -0.03 -12.64 9.44
C LEU A 270 1.25 -12.17 10.16
N GLY A 271 1.16 -11.86 11.46
CA GLY A 271 2.26 -11.34 12.27
C GLY A 271 2.41 -9.83 12.22
N ASN A 272 1.52 -9.11 11.52
CA ASN A 272 1.55 -7.66 11.50
C ASN A 272 0.93 -7.10 12.78
N SER A 273 1.50 -6.00 13.29
CA SER A 273 1.08 -5.40 14.55
C SER A 273 0.89 -3.91 14.43
N THR A 274 -0.07 -3.40 15.19
CA THR A 274 -0.26 -1.97 15.45
C THR A 274 -0.18 -1.74 16.95
N VAL A 275 0.51 -0.68 17.34
CA VAL A 275 0.78 -0.33 18.73
C VAL A 275 0.11 1.01 19.06
N TYR A 276 -0.45 1.09 20.25
CA TYR A 276 -0.95 2.32 20.86
C TYR A 276 -0.38 2.46 22.27
N GLU A 277 0.16 3.62 22.61
CA GLU A 277 0.71 3.89 23.94
C GLU A 277 -0.01 5.05 24.60
N LYS A 278 -0.27 4.92 25.89
CA LYS A 278 -0.93 5.94 26.70
C LYS A 278 -0.31 6.00 28.10
N ALA A 279 -0.03 7.21 28.54
CA ALA A 279 0.39 7.45 29.92
C ALA A 279 -0.79 7.35 30.89
N VAL A 280 -0.53 6.77 32.05
CA VAL A 280 -1.41 6.74 33.21
C VAL A 280 -0.79 7.60 34.30
N PRO A 281 -1.46 8.68 34.74
CA PRO A 281 -0.91 9.62 35.72
C PRO A 281 -0.78 9.03 37.12
N THR A 282 -0.08 9.75 37.96
CA THR A 282 -0.15 9.60 39.43
C THR A 282 -1.56 10.00 39.92
N LYS A 283 -1.90 9.64 41.14
CA LYS A 283 -3.15 10.09 41.83
C LYS A 283 -3.42 11.60 41.71
N SER A 284 -2.35 12.36 41.75
CA SER A 284 -2.41 13.80 41.51
C SER A 284 -1.20 14.29 40.76
N VAL A 285 -1.42 14.95 39.63
CA VAL A 285 -0.37 15.63 38.87
C VAL A 285 -0.28 17.06 39.36
N THR A 286 0.73 17.39 40.16
CA THR A 286 0.94 18.75 40.63
C THR A 286 1.54 19.63 39.55
N PHE A 287 2.52 19.11 38.83
CA PHE A 287 3.24 19.77 37.75
C PHE A 287 3.71 18.77 36.74
N HIS A 288 3.60 19.07 35.45
CA HIS A 288 4.08 18.21 34.38
C HIS A 288 4.78 19.03 33.30
N LEU A 289 5.94 18.53 32.85
CA LEU A 289 6.61 19.01 31.65
C LEU A 289 6.33 18.04 30.49
N LYS A 290 5.94 18.57 29.37
CA LYS A 290 5.73 17.76 28.15
C LYS A 290 7.08 17.19 27.68
N ASN A 291 7.07 15.97 27.16
CA ASN A 291 8.23 15.35 26.56
C ASN A 291 8.76 16.26 25.42
N GLY A 292 10.07 16.51 25.43
CA GLY A 292 10.71 17.47 24.52
C GLY A 292 10.77 18.91 25.07
N GLY A 293 10.24 19.19 26.28
CA GLY A 293 10.43 20.46 26.99
C GLY A 293 9.64 21.64 26.44
N LYS A 294 8.67 21.41 25.56
CA LYS A 294 7.92 22.47 24.87
C LYS A 294 6.55 22.81 25.48
N GLY A 295 6.23 22.31 26.65
CA GLY A 295 4.96 22.60 27.31
C GLY A 295 5.02 22.23 28.79
N ALA A 296 4.26 22.93 29.61
CA ALA A 296 4.12 22.67 31.05
C ALA A 296 2.67 22.70 31.46
N ALA A 297 2.32 21.98 32.54
CA ALA A 297 0.98 22.03 33.09
C ALA A 297 0.97 21.94 34.62
N PHE A 298 -0.02 22.58 35.28
CA PHE A 298 -0.33 22.41 36.68
C PHE A 298 -1.68 21.70 36.83
N GLY A 299 -1.74 20.68 37.67
CA GLY A 299 -2.94 19.92 37.98
C GLY A 299 -3.35 18.91 36.89
N LYS A 300 -2.65 18.86 35.78
CA LYS A 300 -2.89 17.95 34.65
C LYS A 300 -1.59 17.65 33.90
N TYR A 301 -1.65 16.75 32.91
CA TYR A 301 -0.55 16.58 31.94
C TYR A 301 -0.53 17.71 30.92
N ALA A 302 0.65 18.15 30.55
CA ALA A 302 0.86 19.06 29.42
C ALA A 302 0.56 18.31 28.11
N GLU A 303 -0.49 18.70 27.40
CA GLU A 303 -0.96 18.07 26.17
C GLU A 303 -0.49 18.84 24.93
N ASN A 304 -0.35 20.16 25.04
CA ASN A 304 -0.01 21.06 23.93
C ASN A 304 1.42 21.55 23.99
N ASP A 305 2.05 21.76 22.82
CA ASP A 305 3.33 22.47 22.73
C ASP A 305 3.09 23.97 22.95
N ASP A 306 4.09 24.63 23.52
CA ASP A 306 4.15 26.09 23.74
C ASP A 306 3.04 26.64 24.66
N TYR A 307 2.41 25.78 25.48
CA TYR A 307 1.39 26.16 26.46
C TYR A 307 1.86 25.92 27.91
N LEU A 308 1.43 26.80 28.77
CA LEU A 308 1.35 26.55 30.21
C LEU A 308 -0.11 26.25 30.56
N ASP A 309 -0.47 24.98 30.59
CA ASP A 309 -1.82 24.51 30.90
C ASP A 309 -2.08 24.53 32.43
N CYS A 310 -3.19 25.06 32.88
CA CYS A 310 -3.54 25.04 34.27
C CYS A 310 -4.97 24.52 34.46
N GLN A 311 -5.10 23.36 35.13
CA GLN A 311 -6.42 22.81 35.50
C GLN A 311 -7.00 23.50 36.74
N TRP A 312 -6.12 24.10 37.56
CA TRP A 312 -6.54 24.79 38.79
C TRP A 312 -6.83 26.28 38.55
N LYS A 313 -7.54 26.90 39.45
CA LYS A 313 -7.67 28.36 39.49
C LYS A 313 -6.29 28.95 39.80
N ALA A 314 -5.79 29.81 38.96
CA ALA A 314 -4.57 30.56 39.24
C ALA A 314 -4.89 31.86 40.01
N LYS A 315 -4.12 32.14 41.07
CA LYS A 315 -4.15 33.41 41.80
C LYS A 315 -2.74 33.99 41.82
N PHE A 316 -2.60 35.17 41.26
CA PHE A 316 -1.35 35.91 41.25
C PHE A 316 -1.37 36.96 42.31
N ALA A 317 -0.37 37.00 43.18
CA ALA A 317 -0.30 38.00 44.28
C ALA A 317 0.29 39.34 43.78
N GLN A 318 0.90 39.35 42.62
CA GLN A 318 1.48 40.51 41.96
C GLN A 318 0.84 40.73 40.60
N SER A 319 1.14 41.84 39.92
CA SER A 319 0.71 42.11 38.57
C SER A 319 1.21 41.05 37.60
N VAL A 320 0.40 40.73 36.60
CA VAL A 320 0.73 39.81 35.50
C VAL A 320 0.90 40.63 34.22
N GLU A 321 2.07 40.55 33.61
CA GLU A 321 2.33 41.14 32.30
C GLU A 321 2.01 40.07 31.21
N ILE A 322 1.21 40.47 30.22
CA ILE A 322 0.81 39.62 29.12
C ILE A 322 1.19 40.34 27.82
N ALA A 323 2.25 39.80 27.17
CA ALA A 323 2.88 40.47 26.03
C ALA A 323 2.01 40.54 24.74
N GLU A 324 1.12 39.57 24.55
CA GLU A 324 0.36 39.46 23.28
C GLU A 324 -1.15 39.54 23.40
N GLY A 325 -1.64 39.80 24.60
CA GLY A 325 -3.07 39.95 24.88
C GLY A 325 -3.67 38.77 25.65
N LEU A 326 -4.74 39.04 26.35
CA LEU A 326 -5.51 38.09 27.16
C LEU A 326 -6.81 37.74 26.47
N THR A 327 -7.12 36.45 26.37
CA THR A 327 -8.43 35.96 25.96
C THR A 327 -9.17 35.34 27.13
N VAL A 328 -10.46 35.56 27.24
CA VAL A 328 -11.35 34.96 28.23
C VAL A 328 -12.49 34.27 27.48
N GLY A 329 -12.64 32.97 27.67
CA GLY A 329 -13.65 32.20 26.92
C GLY A 329 -13.50 32.24 25.40
N GLY A 330 -12.25 32.37 24.90
CA GLY A 330 -11.94 32.46 23.46
C GLY A 330 -12.11 33.87 22.86
N GLN A 331 -12.48 34.88 23.64
CA GLN A 331 -12.60 36.26 23.20
C GLN A 331 -11.49 37.12 23.79
N ALA A 332 -10.97 38.07 23.04
CA ALA A 332 -9.99 39.00 23.54
C ALA A 332 -10.59 39.82 24.68
N LEU A 333 -9.84 39.98 25.78
CA LEU A 333 -10.33 40.77 26.95
C LEU A 333 -10.70 42.22 26.55
N ALA A 334 -9.94 42.79 25.61
CA ALA A 334 -10.23 44.11 25.06
C ALA A 334 -11.63 44.20 24.44
N ASP A 335 -12.06 43.17 23.71
CA ASP A 335 -13.39 43.12 23.08
C ASP A 335 -14.50 42.90 24.13
N ILE A 336 -14.21 42.10 25.17
CA ILE A 336 -15.14 41.90 26.27
C ILE A 336 -15.32 43.22 27.03
N ILE A 337 -14.25 43.94 27.37
CA ILE A 337 -14.29 45.24 28.01
C ILE A 337 -15.05 46.23 27.13
N LYS A 338 -14.75 46.28 25.85
CA LYS A 338 -15.43 47.16 24.91
C LYS A 338 -16.94 46.87 24.85
N ALA A 339 -17.35 45.60 24.81
CA ALA A 339 -18.75 45.20 24.79
C ALA A 339 -19.50 45.58 26.05
N VAL A 340 -18.84 45.63 27.22
CA VAL A 340 -19.43 46.01 28.51
C VAL A 340 -19.41 47.52 28.72
N VAL A 341 -18.34 48.18 28.35
CA VAL A 341 -18.14 49.63 28.62
C VAL A 341 -18.81 50.48 27.55
N THR A 342 -18.82 50.11 26.28
CA THR A 342 -19.42 50.90 25.20
C THR A 342 -20.91 51.24 25.44
N PRO A 343 -21.76 50.29 25.94
CA PRO A 343 -23.16 50.63 26.25
C PRO A 343 -23.32 51.52 27.48
N LEU A 344 -22.29 51.59 28.34
CA LEU A 344 -22.30 52.42 29.53
C LEU A 344 -21.78 53.84 29.27
N LEU A 345 -21.10 54.03 28.14
CA LEU A 345 -20.68 55.38 27.76
C LEU A 345 -21.85 56.09 27.05
N PRO A 346 -22.15 57.32 27.41
CA PRO A 346 -23.18 58.09 26.72
C PRO A 346 -22.83 58.21 25.23
N THR A 347 -23.78 57.86 24.36
CA THR A 347 -23.65 57.84 22.90
C THR A 347 -23.39 59.21 22.26
N VAL A 348 -23.62 60.24 23.02
CA VAL A 348 -23.29 61.65 22.67
C VAL A 348 -22.83 62.32 23.95
N LEU A 349 -21.52 62.61 23.99
CA LEU A 349 -21.04 63.62 24.99
C LEU A 349 -21.44 64.97 24.51
N ASP A 350 -22.71 65.33 24.76
CA ASP A 350 -23.08 66.74 24.88
C ASP A 350 -22.59 67.19 26.24
N ILE A 351 -21.36 67.66 26.24
CA ILE A 351 -20.64 68.08 27.44
C ILE A 351 -21.46 69.13 28.16
N ASP A 352 -22.17 70.03 27.49
CA ASP A 352 -22.97 71.07 28.03
C ASP A 352 -24.29 70.55 28.63
N ALA A 353 -24.81 69.42 28.13
CA ALA A 353 -26.02 68.82 28.69
C ALA A 353 -25.72 67.89 29.89
N ILE A 354 -24.57 67.23 29.94
CA ILE A 354 -24.21 66.30 30.99
C ILE A 354 -23.42 66.95 32.10
N TYR A 355 -22.63 67.96 31.80
CA TYR A 355 -21.84 68.74 32.76
C TYR A 355 -22.15 70.23 32.64
N PRO A 356 -23.10 70.71 33.44
CA PRO A 356 -23.41 72.13 33.47
C PRO A 356 -22.18 72.99 33.79
N VAL A 357 -22.18 74.19 33.29
CA VAL A 357 -21.11 75.17 33.56
C VAL A 357 -20.69 75.17 35.03
N GLY A 358 -19.43 74.90 35.30
CA GLY A 358 -18.86 74.75 36.63
C GLY A 358 -18.50 73.33 37.04
N SER A 359 -18.78 72.31 36.22
CA SER A 359 -18.37 70.91 36.44
C SER A 359 -16.92 70.66 36.03
N VAL A 360 -16.24 69.74 36.70
CA VAL A 360 -14.89 69.30 36.38
C VAL A 360 -14.98 68.11 35.37
N TYR A 361 -14.34 68.24 34.22
CA TYR A 361 -14.27 67.18 33.20
C TYR A 361 -12.97 66.45 33.36
N ILE A 362 -13.01 65.12 33.36
CA ILE A 362 -11.81 64.27 33.25
C ILE A 362 -11.77 63.74 31.85
N THR A 363 -10.81 64.18 31.05
CA THR A 363 -10.51 63.59 29.74
C THR A 363 -9.43 62.51 29.93
N VAL A 364 -9.69 61.30 29.46
CA VAL A 364 -8.66 60.26 29.36
C VAL A 364 -7.99 60.45 28.01
N SER A 365 -6.94 61.22 27.97
CA SER A 365 -6.02 61.31 26.82
C SER A 365 -4.60 61.09 27.32
N ASP A 366 -3.72 60.68 26.45
CA ASP A 366 -2.28 60.48 26.74
C ASP A 366 -1.54 61.83 26.98
N GLU A 367 -2.25 62.95 26.95
CA GLU A 367 -1.71 64.27 27.27
C GLU A 367 -2.14 64.65 28.70
N GLU A 368 -1.31 65.40 29.43
CA GLU A 368 -1.60 65.86 30.78
C GLU A 368 -2.98 66.60 30.79
N PRO A 369 -3.84 66.36 31.80
CA PRO A 369 -5.15 66.97 31.85
C PRO A 369 -5.01 68.47 31.97
N GLU A 370 -5.47 69.18 30.98
CA GLU A 370 -5.69 70.65 31.15
C GLU A 370 -6.82 70.90 32.13
N THR A 371 -6.48 71.47 33.25
CA THR A 371 -7.46 71.95 34.24
C THR A 371 -8.06 73.24 33.67
N LEU A 372 -9.22 73.13 33.03
CA LEU A 372 -10.03 74.29 32.73
C LEU A 372 -10.71 74.78 34.05
N PHE A 373 -10.19 75.85 34.61
CA PHE A 373 -10.93 76.56 35.66
C PHE A 373 -11.91 77.54 34.98
N PRO A 374 -13.22 77.52 35.38
CA PRO A 374 -14.12 78.55 34.93
C PRO A 374 -13.71 79.83 35.60
N GLY A 375 -13.56 80.91 34.83
CA GLY A 375 -13.34 82.25 35.28
C GLY A 375 -14.62 82.83 35.90
#